data_dfd86bce909a53d4cee4383252e91375
#
_entry.id   dfd86bce909a53d4cee4383252e91375
#
_cell.length_a   1.000
_cell.length_b   1.000
_cell.length_c   1.000
_cell.angle_alpha   90.00
_cell.angle_beta   90.00
_cell.angle_gamma   90.00
#
_symmetry.space_group_name_H-M   'P 1'
#
loop_
_entity.id
_entity.type
_entity.pdbx_description
1 polymer ?
#
loop_
_entity_poly.entity_id
_entity_poly.type
_entity_poly.pdbx_seq_one_letter_code
_entity_poly.pdbx_strand_id
1 'polypeptide(L)'
;MHKKGGLAILFLILLRQHKECLQERRKQMKTELKKWTMEDRESLQKICSSADRRYLAERMPDPYTLEDAQWWLEMVREKDGKDGVFCAVVADGEIVGNISVEKKSDVHRKDAELGYVLQTEQWSRGIMTQAVSQICRIAFEELDLLRITALVYEPNLASRRVLEKNGFCLEGIMKNAVVKGEQIYNLCVYGKLRGEQI
;
A
#
# COMPACT_ATOMS: atom_id res chain seq x y z
N MET A 1 56.10 8.43 3.80
CA MET A 1 54.79 8.70 3.18
C MET A 1 54.00 7.41 3.02
N HIS A 2 53.29 6.87 4.03
CA HIS A 2 52.44 5.67 3.86
C HIS A 2 51.42 5.53 5.01
N LYS A 3 50.47 6.50 5.16
CA LYS A 3 49.35 6.38 6.12
C LYS A 3 47.95 6.72 5.56
N LYS A 4 47.84 7.08 4.28
CA LYS A 4 46.53 7.48 3.70
C LYS A 4 45.72 6.31 3.10
N GLY A 5 46.33 5.14 2.82
CA GLY A 5 45.60 4.01 2.21
C GLY A 5 44.74 3.21 3.18
N GLY A 6 45.14 3.09 4.45
CA GLY A 6 44.43 2.26 5.43
C GLY A 6 43.06 2.79 5.83
N LEU A 7 42.90 4.12 5.92
CA LEU A 7 41.64 4.74 6.33
C LEU A 7 40.55 4.60 5.24
N ALA A 8 40.95 4.72 3.96
CA ALA A 8 40.02 4.55 2.84
C ALA A 8 39.51 3.12 2.70
N ILE A 9 40.42 2.13 2.91
CA ILE A 9 40.05 0.71 2.88
C ILE A 9 39.10 0.36 4.05
N LEU A 10 39.39 0.85 5.25
CA LEU A 10 38.52 0.65 6.41
C LEU A 10 37.13 1.26 6.21
N PHE A 11 37.05 2.45 5.63
CA PHE A 11 35.78 3.12 5.30
C PHE A 11 34.97 2.34 4.25
N LEU A 12 35.63 1.80 3.23
CA LEU A 12 34.97 0.96 2.22
C LEU A 12 34.45 -0.36 2.80
N ILE A 13 35.20 -0.98 3.71
CA ILE A 13 34.77 -2.20 4.41
C ILE A 13 33.53 -1.90 5.29
N LEU A 14 33.54 -0.81 6.05
CA LEU A 14 32.39 -0.39 6.88
C LEU A 14 31.15 -0.08 6.04
N LEU A 15 31.31 0.59 4.89
CA LEU A 15 30.22 0.86 3.97
C LEU A 15 29.65 -0.44 3.36
N ARG A 16 30.51 -1.40 3.05
CA ARG A 16 30.09 -2.71 2.53
C ARG A 16 29.33 -3.51 3.59
N GLN A 17 29.87 -3.61 4.81
CA GLN A 17 29.19 -4.27 5.93
C GLN A 17 27.85 -3.61 6.28
N HIS A 18 27.78 -2.27 6.23
CA HIS A 18 26.53 -1.55 6.43
C HIS A 18 25.50 -1.86 5.34
N LYS A 19 25.91 -1.92 4.07
CA LYS A 19 25.05 -2.33 2.95
C LYS A 19 24.59 -3.77 3.08
N GLU A 20 25.47 -4.69 3.44
CA GLU A 20 25.16 -6.10 3.65
C GLU A 20 24.17 -6.27 4.82
N CYS A 21 24.38 -5.60 5.95
CA CYS A 21 23.45 -5.57 7.08
C CYS A 21 22.09 -4.98 6.71
N LEU A 22 22.02 -3.91 5.90
CA LEU A 22 20.78 -3.36 5.39
C LEU A 22 20.07 -4.29 4.39
N GLN A 23 20.83 -5.03 3.58
CA GLN A 23 20.28 -6.05 2.67
C GLN A 23 19.75 -7.26 3.43
N GLU A 24 20.45 -7.72 4.48
CA GLU A 24 19.99 -8.79 5.35
C GLU A 24 18.72 -8.38 6.12
N ARG A 25 18.66 -7.17 6.68
CA ARG A 25 17.44 -6.64 7.29
C ARG A 25 16.26 -6.54 6.29
N ARG A 26 16.51 -6.17 5.03
CA ARG A 26 15.49 -6.18 3.96
C ARG A 26 15.06 -7.59 3.57
N LYS A 27 15.95 -8.56 3.62
CA LYS A 27 15.67 -9.96 3.30
C LYS A 27 14.91 -10.68 4.42
N GLN A 28 15.02 -10.19 5.65
CA GLN A 28 14.39 -10.78 6.84
C GLN A 28 12.98 -10.24 7.15
N MET A 29 12.59 -9.09 6.55
CA MET A 29 11.29 -8.49 6.82
C MET A 29 10.23 -9.16 5.94
N LYS A 30 9.51 -10.09 6.54
CA LYS A 30 8.39 -10.79 5.90
C LYS A 30 7.13 -9.94 6.02
N THR A 31 6.59 -9.51 4.90
CA THR A 31 5.26 -8.89 4.84
C THR A 31 4.24 -9.96 4.47
N GLU A 32 3.19 -10.05 5.25
CA GLU A 32 2.09 -11.00 5.06
C GLU A 32 0.76 -10.25 4.98
N LEU A 33 -0.19 -10.82 4.26
CA LEU A 33 -1.58 -10.39 4.28
C LEU A 33 -2.39 -11.31 5.18
N LYS A 34 -3.14 -10.72 6.11
CA LYS A 34 -4.05 -11.40 7.02
C LYS A 34 -5.48 -10.94 6.72
N LYS A 35 -6.43 -11.86 6.66
CA LYS A 35 -7.85 -11.49 6.61
C LYS A 35 -8.23 -10.78 7.90
N TRP A 36 -9.03 -9.72 7.77
CA TRP A 36 -9.54 -8.98 8.91
C TRP A 36 -10.53 -9.79 9.74
N THR A 37 -10.47 -9.65 11.05
CA THR A 37 -11.44 -10.21 12.01
C THR A 37 -11.94 -9.11 12.95
N MET A 38 -13.03 -9.34 13.64
CA MET A 38 -13.58 -8.38 14.61
C MET A 38 -12.62 -8.11 15.79
N GLU A 39 -11.70 -9.03 16.06
CA GLU A 39 -10.67 -8.88 17.09
C GLU A 39 -9.61 -7.83 16.74
N ASP A 40 -9.46 -7.50 15.45
CA ASP A 40 -8.48 -6.55 14.95
C ASP A 40 -8.94 -5.08 15.03
N ARG A 41 -10.08 -4.81 15.66
CA ARG A 41 -10.71 -3.48 15.73
C ARG A 41 -9.77 -2.38 16.24
N GLU A 42 -9.04 -2.66 17.31
CA GLU A 42 -8.10 -1.70 17.91
C GLU A 42 -6.90 -1.45 16.98
N SER A 43 -6.41 -2.48 16.32
CA SER A 43 -5.32 -2.36 15.35
C SER A 43 -5.73 -1.50 14.15
N LEU A 44 -6.94 -1.71 13.63
CA LEU A 44 -7.47 -0.90 12.52
C LEU A 44 -7.65 0.56 12.93
N GLN A 45 -8.25 0.80 14.10
CA GLN A 45 -8.41 2.15 14.64
C GLN A 45 -7.07 2.87 14.79
N LYS A 46 -6.06 2.21 15.35
CA LYS A 46 -4.70 2.75 15.50
C LYS A 46 -4.07 3.12 14.15
N ILE A 47 -4.17 2.24 13.14
CA ILE A 47 -3.65 2.50 11.79
C ILE A 47 -4.32 3.72 11.17
N CYS A 48 -5.65 3.78 11.18
CA CYS A 48 -6.40 4.85 10.55
C CYS A 48 -6.22 6.21 11.27
N SER A 49 -6.08 6.20 12.61
CA SER A 49 -5.83 7.42 13.39
C SER A 49 -4.42 7.97 13.22
N SER A 50 -3.41 7.09 13.01
CA SER A 50 -2.00 7.49 12.81
C SER A 50 -1.61 7.72 11.36
N ALA A 51 -2.54 7.52 10.42
CA ALA A 51 -2.27 7.64 8.99
C ALA A 51 -1.98 9.09 8.57
N ASP A 52 -0.99 9.28 7.70
CA ASP A 52 -0.79 10.57 7.04
C ASP A 52 -1.94 10.83 6.06
N ARG A 53 -2.75 11.82 6.42
CA ARG A 53 -4.02 12.13 5.74
C ARG A 53 -3.85 12.97 4.47
N ARG A 54 -2.64 13.45 4.16
CA ARG A 54 -2.40 14.37 3.02
C ARG A 54 -2.98 13.88 1.70
N TYR A 55 -2.92 12.55 1.47
CA TYR A 55 -3.36 11.93 0.22
C TYR A 55 -4.46 10.87 0.42
N LEU A 56 -5.14 10.89 1.57
CA LEU A 56 -6.29 10.04 1.82
C LEU A 56 -7.58 10.78 1.46
N ALA A 57 -8.59 10.02 1.06
CA ALA A 57 -9.93 10.58 0.81
C ALA A 57 -10.56 11.10 2.11
N GLU A 58 -11.38 12.14 2.02
CA GLU A 58 -12.05 12.77 3.18
C GLU A 58 -13.17 11.90 3.76
N ARG A 59 -13.61 10.85 3.06
CA ARG A 59 -14.59 9.88 3.56
C ARG A 59 -14.11 9.09 4.78
N MET A 60 -12.79 9.06 5.05
CA MET A 60 -12.26 8.47 6.28
C MET A 60 -12.47 9.45 7.44
N PRO A 61 -13.23 9.08 8.49
CA PRO A 61 -13.49 9.95 9.64
C PRO A 61 -12.21 10.49 10.30
N ASP A 62 -12.31 11.68 10.92
CA ASP A 62 -11.27 12.32 11.70
C ASP A 62 -11.87 13.04 12.92
N PRO A 63 -11.67 12.54 14.14
CA PRO A 63 -10.89 11.35 14.51
C PRO A 63 -11.53 10.04 14.03
N TYR A 64 -10.69 9.01 13.79
CA TYR A 64 -11.15 7.66 13.47
C TYR A 64 -11.37 6.89 14.78
N THR A 65 -12.61 6.51 15.05
CA THR A 65 -13.03 5.91 16.33
C THR A 65 -13.04 4.39 16.29
N LEU A 66 -13.27 3.74 17.44
CA LEU A 66 -13.46 2.29 17.52
C LEU A 66 -14.78 1.87 16.85
N GLU A 67 -15.80 2.71 16.91
CA GLU A 67 -17.09 2.50 16.24
C GLU A 67 -16.93 2.51 14.71
N ASP A 68 -16.12 3.43 14.18
CA ASP A 68 -15.78 3.45 12.75
C ASP A 68 -15.05 2.18 12.33
N ALA A 69 -14.10 1.72 13.15
CA ALA A 69 -13.38 0.48 12.91
C ALA A 69 -14.30 -0.74 12.93
N GLN A 70 -15.22 -0.80 13.89
CA GLN A 70 -16.20 -1.87 13.97
C GLN A 70 -17.10 -1.88 12.74
N TRP A 71 -17.69 -0.73 12.38
CA TRP A 71 -18.54 -0.60 11.19
C TRP A 71 -17.81 -1.05 9.92
N TRP A 72 -16.56 -0.64 9.77
CA TRP A 72 -15.76 -1.02 8.61
C TRP A 72 -15.48 -2.53 8.57
N LEU A 73 -15.16 -3.15 9.71
CA LEU A 73 -14.93 -4.61 9.79
C LEU A 73 -16.21 -5.42 9.53
N GLU A 74 -17.38 -4.92 9.95
CA GLU A 74 -18.67 -5.53 9.63
C GLU A 74 -18.93 -5.50 8.11
N MET A 75 -18.67 -4.36 7.46
CA MET A 75 -18.75 -4.23 6.01
C MET A 75 -17.78 -5.19 5.30
N VAL A 76 -16.54 -5.30 5.76
CA VAL A 76 -15.55 -6.22 5.20
C VAL A 76 -16.02 -7.67 5.31
N ARG A 77 -16.54 -8.08 6.46
CA ARG A 77 -17.09 -9.44 6.67
C ARG A 77 -18.18 -9.81 5.66
N GLU A 78 -18.97 -8.84 5.22
CA GLU A 78 -20.04 -9.06 4.24
C GLU A 78 -19.52 -9.12 2.79
N LYS A 79 -18.50 -8.34 2.48
CA LYS A 79 -18.02 -8.08 1.11
C LYS A 79 -16.78 -8.89 0.72
N ASP A 80 -15.96 -9.34 1.68
CA ASP A 80 -14.71 -10.05 1.37
C ASP A 80 -14.96 -11.33 0.57
N GLY A 81 -14.20 -11.52 -0.50
CA GLY A 81 -14.35 -12.62 -1.46
C GLY A 81 -15.54 -12.49 -2.43
N LYS A 82 -16.38 -11.46 -2.32
CA LYS A 82 -17.54 -11.22 -3.21
C LYS A 82 -17.34 -9.92 -4.02
N ASP A 83 -17.30 -8.81 -3.30
CA ASP A 83 -17.19 -7.46 -3.86
C ASP A 83 -15.76 -6.90 -3.77
N GLY A 84 -14.86 -7.61 -3.11
CA GLY A 84 -13.48 -7.20 -2.96
C GLY A 84 -12.63 -8.21 -2.20
N VAL A 85 -11.34 -7.91 -2.09
CA VAL A 85 -10.38 -8.56 -1.20
C VAL A 85 -9.88 -7.51 -0.22
N PHE A 86 -10.02 -7.78 1.07
CA PHE A 86 -9.69 -6.84 2.14
C PHE A 86 -8.72 -7.50 3.12
N CYS A 87 -7.53 -6.92 3.31
CA CYS A 87 -6.50 -7.51 4.14
C CYS A 87 -5.85 -6.51 5.09
N ALA A 88 -5.50 -6.98 6.27
CA ALA A 88 -4.49 -6.36 7.11
C ALA A 88 -3.11 -6.63 6.54
N VAL A 89 -2.25 -5.62 6.55
CA VAL A 89 -0.83 -5.75 6.21
C VAL A 89 -0.07 -6.01 7.50
N VAL A 90 0.55 -7.19 7.58
CA VAL A 90 1.34 -7.62 8.74
C VAL A 90 2.83 -7.54 8.39
N ALA A 91 3.61 -6.91 9.25
CA ALA A 91 5.07 -6.89 9.18
C ALA A 91 5.66 -7.16 10.56
N ASP A 92 6.63 -8.07 10.62
CA ASP A 92 7.26 -8.51 11.87
C ASP A 92 6.27 -8.96 12.97
N GLY A 93 5.14 -9.57 12.54
CA GLY A 93 4.08 -10.06 13.43
C GLY A 93 3.06 -9.01 13.87
N GLU A 94 3.22 -7.75 13.50
CA GLU A 94 2.34 -6.63 13.87
C GLU A 94 1.48 -6.20 12.68
N ILE A 95 0.21 -5.83 12.94
CA ILE A 95 -0.64 -5.22 11.91
C ILE A 95 -0.25 -3.75 11.78
N VAL A 96 0.26 -3.38 10.60
CA VAL A 96 0.85 -2.05 10.34
C VAL A 96 0.16 -1.27 9.23
N GLY A 97 -0.78 -1.89 8.53
CA GLY A 97 -1.48 -1.26 7.43
C GLY A 97 -2.77 -1.98 7.04
N ASN A 98 -3.51 -1.33 6.15
CA ASN A 98 -4.73 -1.85 5.53
C ASN A 98 -4.58 -1.77 4.01
N ILE A 99 -5.06 -2.79 3.29
CA ILE A 99 -5.05 -2.84 1.83
C ILE A 99 -6.32 -3.53 1.32
N SER A 100 -6.91 -2.98 0.26
CA SER A 100 -8.08 -3.58 -0.39
C SER A 100 -8.00 -3.49 -1.91
N VAL A 101 -8.67 -4.42 -2.59
CA VAL A 101 -9.02 -4.36 -4.01
C VAL A 101 -10.52 -4.53 -4.08
N GLU A 102 -11.24 -3.46 -4.45
CA GLU A 102 -12.70 -3.38 -4.42
C GLU A 102 -13.26 -3.34 -5.85
N LYS A 103 -14.16 -4.29 -6.18
CA LYS A 103 -14.79 -4.34 -7.50
C LYS A 103 -15.61 -3.11 -7.76
N LYS A 104 -15.54 -2.63 -8.98
CA LYS A 104 -16.47 -1.63 -9.49
C LYS A 104 -17.78 -2.31 -9.94
N SER A 105 -18.82 -1.53 -10.10
CA SER A 105 -20.15 -2.01 -10.48
C SER A 105 -20.44 -1.82 -11.96
N ASP A 106 -21.57 -2.33 -12.41
CA ASP A 106 -22.17 -2.14 -13.73
C ASP A 106 -21.22 -2.56 -14.87
N VAL A 107 -21.01 -1.72 -15.86
CA VAL A 107 -20.14 -1.98 -17.03
C VAL A 107 -18.66 -2.12 -16.62
N HIS A 108 -18.28 -1.61 -15.46
CA HIS A 108 -16.94 -1.70 -14.90
C HIS A 108 -16.72 -2.94 -14.00
N ARG A 109 -17.63 -3.91 -13.96
CA ARG A 109 -17.62 -5.07 -13.06
C ARG A 109 -16.39 -5.99 -13.18
N LYS A 110 -15.58 -5.83 -14.21
CA LYS A 110 -14.31 -6.54 -14.42
C LYS A 110 -13.08 -5.68 -14.08
N ASP A 111 -13.29 -4.49 -13.56
CA ASP A 111 -12.28 -3.59 -13.00
C ASP A 111 -12.50 -3.50 -11.48
N ALA A 112 -11.41 -3.32 -10.75
CA ALA A 112 -11.43 -3.08 -9.31
C ALA A 112 -10.46 -1.95 -8.95
N GLU A 113 -10.70 -1.28 -7.84
CA GLU A 113 -9.84 -0.21 -7.35
C GLU A 113 -8.95 -0.71 -6.20
N LEU A 114 -7.66 -0.49 -6.32
CA LEU A 114 -6.68 -0.75 -5.27
C LEU A 114 -6.57 0.46 -4.34
N GLY A 115 -6.79 0.22 -3.05
CA GLY A 115 -6.59 1.20 -1.98
C GLY A 115 -5.70 0.66 -0.86
N TYR A 116 -4.88 1.51 -0.23
CA TYR A 116 -4.08 1.11 0.92
C TYR A 116 -3.68 2.27 1.81
N VAL A 117 -3.42 1.94 3.06
CA VAL A 117 -2.83 2.82 4.06
C VAL A 117 -1.77 2.05 4.86
N LEU A 118 -0.69 2.73 5.25
CA LEU A 118 0.40 2.19 6.05
C LEU A 118 0.77 3.20 7.12
N GLN A 119 1.01 2.74 8.32
CA GLN A 119 1.55 3.59 9.41
C GLN A 119 2.82 4.29 8.94
N THR A 120 2.97 5.57 9.29
CA THR A 120 4.04 6.45 8.78
C THR A 120 5.43 5.93 9.16
N GLU A 121 5.57 5.35 10.36
CA GLU A 121 6.81 4.80 10.88
C GLU A 121 7.30 3.56 10.10
N GLN A 122 6.41 2.97 9.31
CA GLN A 122 6.68 1.77 8.50
C GLN A 122 7.03 2.09 7.03
N TRP A 123 7.05 3.38 6.67
CA TRP A 123 7.34 3.79 5.30
C TRP A 123 8.78 3.49 4.89
N SER A 124 9.02 3.46 3.57
CA SER A 124 10.33 3.22 2.95
C SER A 124 11.00 1.87 3.26
N ARG A 125 10.28 0.92 3.87
CA ARG A 125 10.76 -0.42 4.22
C ARG A 125 10.40 -1.49 3.18
N GLY A 126 9.67 -1.14 2.12
CA GLY A 126 9.23 -2.05 1.05
C GLY A 126 7.99 -2.88 1.40
N ILE A 127 7.39 -2.68 2.57
CA ILE A 127 6.22 -3.41 3.07
C ILE A 127 5.05 -3.29 2.08
N MET A 128 4.66 -2.07 1.72
CA MET A 128 3.52 -1.87 0.82
C MET A 128 3.78 -2.42 -0.60
N THR A 129 5.03 -2.42 -1.07
CA THR A 129 5.38 -3.04 -2.35
C THR A 129 5.11 -4.55 -2.33
N GLN A 130 5.46 -5.24 -1.24
CA GLN A 130 5.17 -6.68 -1.09
C GLN A 130 3.67 -6.94 -0.90
N ALA A 131 2.98 -6.10 -0.12
CA ALA A 131 1.54 -6.23 0.11
C ALA A 131 0.74 -6.07 -1.19
N VAL A 132 1.06 -5.06 -2.02
CA VAL A 132 0.42 -4.84 -3.32
C VAL A 132 0.64 -6.03 -4.27
N SER A 133 1.86 -6.59 -4.32
CA SER A 133 2.13 -7.80 -5.10
C SER A 133 1.23 -8.96 -4.70
N GLN A 134 1.09 -9.20 -3.39
CA GLN A 134 0.28 -10.30 -2.86
C GLN A 134 -1.22 -10.09 -3.13
N ILE A 135 -1.76 -8.90 -2.84
CA ILE A 135 -3.20 -8.67 -2.97
C ILE A 135 -3.64 -8.66 -4.43
N CYS A 136 -2.83 -8.14 -5.36
CA CYS A 136 -3.14 -8.19 -6.79
C CYS A 136 -3.26 -9.63 -7.29
N ARG A 137 -2.35 -10.53 -6.85
CA ARG A 137 -2.43 -11.95 -7.19
C ARG A 137 -3.73 -12.56 -6.65
N ILE A 138 -4.03 -12.38 -5.37
CA ILE A 138 -5.26 -12.88 -4.74
C ILE A 138 -6.50 -12.34 -5.46
N ALA A 139 -6.56 -11.04 -5.73
CA ALA A 139 -7.71 -10.41 -6.38
C ALA A 139 -7.93 -10.92 -7.81
N PHE A 140 -6.87 -11.13 -8.59
CA PHE A 140 -6.99 -11.74 -9.92
C PHE A 140 -7.41 -13.21 -9.89
N GLU A 141 -7.02 -13.95 -8.85
CA GLU A 141 -7.41 -15.34 -8.65
C GLU A 141 -8.88 -15.47 -8.19
N GLU A 142 -9.32 -14.64 -7.23
CA GLU A 142 -10.61 -14.78 -6.56
C GLU A 142 -11.76 -13.98 -7.20
N LEU A 143 -11.50 -12.83 -7.85
CA LEU A 143 -12.55 -11.88 -8.23
C LEU A 143 -12.87 -11.82 -9.73
N ASP A 144 -12.39 -12.72 -10.57
CA ASP A 144 -12.64 -12.73 -12.03
C ASP A 144 -12.47 -11.33 -12.68
N LEU A 145 -11.38 -10.64 -12.34
CA LEU A 145 -11.04 -9.32 -12.86
C LEU A 145 -10.26 -9.40 -14.17
N LEU A 146 -10.41 -8.40 -15.03
CA LEU A 146 -9.55 -8.16 -16.21
C LEU A 146 -8.45 -7.15 -15.88
N ARG A 147 -8.71 -6.24 -14.93
CA ARG A 147 -7.76 -5.18 -14.55
C ARG A 147 -7.95 -4.75 -13.09
N ILE A 148 -6.92 -4.12 -12.56
CA ILE A 148 -6.94 -3.39 -11.31
C ILE A 148 -6.50 -1.96 -11.59
N THR A 149 -7.31 -0.99 -11.20
CA THR A 149 -7.03 0.45 -11.29
C THR A 149 -6.53 0.97 -9.94
N ALA A 150 -5.63 1.93 -9.95
CA ALA A 150 -5.24 2.69 -8.76
C ALA A 150 -5.23 4.18 -9.06
N LEU A 151 -5.84 4.97 -8.18
CA LEU A 151 -5.94 6.42 -8.29
C LEU A 151 -5.01 7.07 -7.26
N VAL A 152 -4.07 7.89 -7.73
CA VAL A 152 -3.03 8.45 -6.87
C VAL A 152 -2.89 9.95 -7.12
N TYR A 153 -2.89 10.74 -6.04
CA TYR A 153 -2.56 12.16 -6.14
C TYR A 153 -1.18 12.36 -6.80
N GLU A 154 -1.07 13.20 -7.80
CA GLU A 154 0.16 13.37 -8.59
C GLU A 154 1.42 13.61 -7.72
N PRO A 155 1.38 14.42 -6.63
CA PRO A 155 2.55 14.62 -5.77
C PRO A 155 2.87 13.44 -4.84
N ASN A 156 2.04 12.40 -4.75
CA ASN A 156 2.31 11.22 -3.92
C ASN A 156 3.30 10.26 -4.60
N LEU A 157 4.56 10.69 -4.71
CA LEU A 157 5.62 9.91 -5.35
C LEU A 157 5.88 8.55 -4.69
N ALA A 158 5.63 8.43 -3.38
CA ALA A 158 5.82 7.17 -2.67
C ALA A 158 4.82 6.10 -3.16
N SER A 159 3.53 6.44 -3.24
CA SER A 159 2.49 5.56 -3.75
C SER A 159 2.73 5.21 -5.23
N ARG A 160 3.05 6.20 -6.07
CA ARG A 160 3.36 5.99 -7.49
C ARG A 160 4.48 4.96 -7.69
N ARG A 161 5.58 5.08 -6.93
CA ARG A 161 6.71 4.11 -6.98
C ARG A 161 6.31 2.71 -6.52
N VAL A 162 5.40 2.57 -5.54
CA VAL A 162 4.86 1.27 -5.13
C VAL A 162 4.12 0.61 -6.28
N LEU A 163 3.26 1.35 -6.98
CA LEU A 163 2.49 0.86 -8.13
C LEU A 163 3.40 0.46 -9.29
N GLU A 164 4.32 1.34 -9.70
CA GLU A 164 5.27 1.10 -10.79
C GLU A 164 6.11 -0.16 -10.55
N LYS A 165 6.59 -0.38 -9.30
CA LYS A 165 7.30 -1.61 -8.93
C LYS A 165 6.46 -2.88 -8.97
N ASN A 166 5.15 -2.74 -9.00
CA ASN A 166 4.20 -3.86 -9.13
C ASN A 166 3.62 -4.00 -10.53
N GLY A 167 4.23 -3.35 -11.54
CA GLY A 167 3.81 -3.45 -12.93
C GLY A 167 2.54 -2.70 -13.27
N PHE A 168 2.13 -1.71 -12.46
CA PHE A 168 1.10 -0.77 -12.85
C PHE A 168 1.66 0.25 -13.83
N CYS A 169 0.99 0.49 -14.93
CA CYS A 169 1.31 1.50 -15.93
C CYS A 169 0.50 2.78 -15.68
N LEU A 170 1.13 3.94 -15.81
CA LEU A 170 0.44 5.23 -15.81
C LEU A 170 -0.35 5.36 -17.13
N GLU A 171 -1.67 5.39 -17.05
CA GLU A 171 -2.55 5.48 -18.23
C GLU A 171 -2.97 6.93 -18.53
N GLY A 172 -2.94 7.80 -17.52
CA GLY A 172 -3.29 9.20 -17.70
C GLY A 172 -3.20 10.02 -16.43
N ILE A 173 -3.32 11.34 -16.59
CA ILE A 173 -3.38 12.31 -15.49
C ILE A 173 -4.62 13.17 -15.68
N MET A 174 -5.55 13.06 -14.74
CA MET A 174 -6.74 13.89 -14.67
C MET A 174 -6.36 15.22 -14.01
N LYS A 175 -6.41 16.30 -14.78
CA LYS A 175 -6.04 17.64 -14.28
C LYS A 175 -7.12 18.19 -13.37
N ASN A 176 -6.72 18.79 -12.22
CA ASN A 176 -7.61 19.44 -11.26
C ASN A 176 -8.77 18.52 -10.79
N ALA A 177 -8.48 17.22 -10.66
CA ALA A 177 -9.52 16.21 -10.42
C ALA A 177 -9.90 16.05 -8.95
N VAL A 178 -9.09 16.57 -8.03
CA VAL A 178 -9.32 16.43 -6.59
C VAL A 178 -9.21 17.78 -5.91
N VAL A 179 -10.21 18.10 -5.09
CA VAL A 179 -10.18 19.22 -4.14
C VAL A 179 -10.07 18.62 -2.73
N LYS A 180 -9.07 19.08 -1.98
CA LYS A 180 -8.87 18.67 -0.58
C LYS A 180 -8.52 19.90 0.26
N GLY A 181 -9.45 20.29 1.14
CA GLY A 181 -9.40 21.61 1.76
C GLY A 181 -9.35 22.69 0.68
N GLU A 182 -8.36 23.56 0.74
CA GLU A 182 -8.15 24.63 -0.27
C GLU A 182 -7.21 24.19 -1.41
N GLN A 183 -6.69 22.96 -1.38
CA GLN A 183 -5.73 22.48 -2.36
C GLN A 183 -6.43 21.74 -3.50
N ILE A 184 -5.98 22.01 -4.74
CA ILE A 184 -6.43 21.31 -5.94
C ILE A 184 -5.28 20.42 -6.43
N TYR A 185 -5.58 19.15 -6.69
CA TYR A 185 -4.59 18.18 -7.14
C TYR A 185 -4.97 17.53 -8.46
N ASN A 186 -3.97 17.21 -9.24
CA ASN A 186 -4.09 16.26 -10.33
C ASN A 186 -4.14 14.83 -9.77
N LEU A 187 -4.83 13.93 -10.47
CA LEU A 187 -4.96 12.54 -10.12
C LEU A 187 -4.36 11.66 -11.21
N CYS A 188 -3.35 10.88 -10.87
CA CYS A 188 -2.76 9.87 -11.74
C CYS A 188 -3.62 8.62 -11.76
N VAL A 189 -3.94 8.13 -12.96
CA VAL A 189 -4.67 6.87 -13.18
C VAL A 189 -3.65 5.80 -13.57
N TYR A 190 -3.51 4.80 -12.72
CA TYR A 190 -2.67 3.64 -12.96
C TYR A 190 -3.53 2.40 -13.23
N GLY A 191 -3.10 1.57 -14.16
CA GLY A 191 -3.75 0.30 -14.48
C GLY A 191 -2.78 -0.87 -14.47
N LYS A 192 -3.27 -2.05 -14.06
CA LYS A 192 -2.58 -3.34 -14.19
C LYS A 192 -3.55 -4.35 -14.77
N LEU A 193 -3.17 -5.02 -15.88
CA LEU A 193 -3.99 -6.03 -16.53
C LEU A 193 -3.68 -7.44 -16.02
N ARG A 194 -4.69 -8.32 -16.09
CA ARG A 194 -4.51 -9.75 -15.81
C ARG A 194 -3.54 -10.35 -16.84
N GLY A 195 -2.53 -11.07 -16.38
CA GLY A 195 -1.58 -11.77 -17.23
C GLY A 195 -0.40 -10.95 -17.75
N GLU A 196 -0.36 -9.65 -17.52
CA GLU A 196 0.85 -8.87 -17.75
C GLU A 196 1.89 -9.21 -16.68
N GLN A 197 2.95 -9.92 -17.12
CA GLN A 197 4.15 -10.14 -16.30
C GLN A 197 5.05 -8.90 -16.38
N ILE A 198 5.68 -8.55 -15.29
CA ILE A 198 6.74 -7.53 -15.19
C ILE A 198 7.99 -8.06 -15.88
#